data_a44c4bb60f8bf7b64d55f35d2da11d86
#
_entry.id   a44c4bb60f8bf7b64d55f35d2da11d86
#
_cell.length_a   1.000
_cell.length_b   1.000
_cell.length_c   1.000
_cell.angle_alpha   90.00
_cell.angle_beta   90.00
_cell.angle_gamma   90.00
#
_symmetry.space_group_name_H-M   'P 1'
#
loop_
_entity.id
_entity.type
_entity.pdbx_description
1 polymer ?
#
loop_
_entity_poly.entity_id
_entity_poly.type
_entity_poly.pdbx_seq_one_letter_code
_entity_poly.pdbx_strand_id
1 'polypeptide(L)'
;FDTAETLRGDVKLFPAGDNSLRTEIIRTGRLYQAGQYTQALMYLDDLRETYTDAGLAAYSGVLDTIEAKSLPQIYAAAAEAYSAQDYQTALADYTVLAARNYSDSDKRLFLTNAHLCDSLGQLALAAGMTNAQAAQKLMELIGFSDTNQVIMRDDSYAQAFLTGSWSSDAGELTVADDGTVTCSLPGLSGKECSLRDGAIYAGTGEDAVAFYRFSVLSDRMMIADAVGDGRAYTMFRQ
;
A
#
# COMPACT_ATOMS: atom_id res chain seq x y z
N PHE A 1 25.33 -14.44 15.67
CA PHE A 1 24.86 -15.76 15.18
C PHE A 1 25.04 -15.75 13.68
N ASP A 2 26.01 -16.50 13.20
CA ASP A 2 26.20 -16.66 11.78
C ASP A 2 25.24 -17.76 11.30
N THR A 3 24.21 -17.39 10.56
CA THR A 3 23.20 -18.31 10.02
C THR A 3 23.84 -19.37 9.11
N ALA A 4 25.00 -19.05 8.50
CA ALA A 4 25.79 -20.00 7.70
C ALA A 4 26.43 -21.09 8.56
N GLU A 5 26.91 -20.71 9.73
CA GLU A 5 27.51 -21.66 10.68
C GLU A 5 26.43 -22.55 11.31
N THR A 6 25.27 -21.99 11.65
CA THR A 6 24.10 -22.74 12.09
C THR A 6 23.64 -23.74 11.03
N LEU A 7 23.54 -23.30 9.76
CA LEU A 7 23.16 -24.19 8.64
C LEU A 7 24.26 -25.21 8.28
N ARG A 8 25.55 -24.95 8.58
CA ARG A 8 26.64 -25.91 8.38
C ARG A 8 26.83 -26.88 9.56
N GLY A 9 26.59 -26.40 10.78
CA GLY A 9 26.77 -27.21 12.00
C GLY A 9 25.69 -28.27 12.19
N ASP A 10 24.50 -28.01 11.69
CA ASP A 10 23.30 -28.79 12.00
C ASP A 10 22.88 -29.80 10.93
N VAL A 11 23.82 -30.30 10.12
CA VAL A 11 23.52 -31.44 9.20
C VAL A 11 22.92 -32.65 9.93
N LYS A 12 23.03 -32.71 11.25
CA LYS A 12 22.43 -33.76 12.12
C LYS A 12 20.99 -33.46 12.56
N LEU A 13 20.50 -32.24 12.42
CA LEU A 13 19.15 -31.84 12.88
C LEU A 13 18.06 -32.03 11.82
N PHE A 14 18.42 -32.35 10.59
CA PHE A 14 17.43 -32.61 9.55
C PHE A 14 16.87 -34.01 9.67
N PRO A 15 15.55 -34.18 9.87
CA PRO A 15 14.94 -35.50 9.85
C PRO A 15 15.29 -36.22 8.54
N ALA A 16 15.68 -37.49 8.66
CA ALA A 16 15.91 -38.30 7.48
C ALA A 16 14.57 -38.51 6.77
N GLY A 17 14.37 -37.90 5.60
CA GLY A 17 13.18 -38.16 4.80
C GLY A 17 12.67 -37.03 3.90
N ASP A 18 12.89 -35.76 4.22
CA ASP A 18 12.41 -34.67 3.35
C ASP A 18 13.56 -33.84 2.79
N ASN A 19 14.17 -34.37 1.72
CA ASN A 19 15.23 -33.66 1.00
C ASN A 19 14.74 -32.40 0.30
N SER A 20 13.44 -32.27 0.01
CA SER A 20 12.88 -31.10 -0.66
C SER A 20 12.76 -29.91 0.31
N LEU A 21 12.15 -30.12 1.47
CA LEU A 21 12.05 -29.09 2.51
C LEU A 21 13.43 -28.58 2.95
N ARG A 22 14.37 -29.51 3.19
CA ARG A 22 15.73 -29.15 3.54
C ARG A 22 16.39 -28.26 2.47
N THR A 23 16.21 -28.60 1.22
CA THR A 23 16.77 -27.84 0.09
C THR A 23 16.20 -26.43 0.05
N GLU A 24 14.90 -26.28 0.25
CA GLU A 24 14.22 -24.97 0.25
C GLU A 24 14.64 -24.10 1.45
N ILE A 25 14.80 -24.69 2.65
CA ILE A 25 15.32 -23.96 3.82
C ILE A 25 16.76 -23.47 3.59
N ILE A 26 17.62 -24.33 3.01
CA ILE A 26 19.00 -23.94 2.65
C ILE A 26 18.98 -22.81 1.61
N ARG A 27 18.07 -22.85 0.66
CA ARG A 27 17.91 -21.80 -0.37
C ARG A 27 17.50 -20.47 0.27
N THR A 28 16.49 -20.49 1.16
CA THR A 28 16.07 -19.31 1.92
C THR A 28 17.24 -18.70 2.72
N GLY A 29 18.00 -19.54 3.41
CA GLY A 29 19.19 -19.10 4.15
C GLY A 29 20.30 -18.50 3.25
N ARG A 30 20.48 -19.04 2.03
CA ARG A 30 21.45 -18.49 1.06
C ARG A 30 21.02 -17.13 0.53
N LEU A 31 19.73 -16.93 0.24
CA LEU A 31 19.19 -15.63 -0.15
C LEU A 31 19.41 -14.59 0.95
N TYR A 32 19.11 -14.94 2.20
CA TYR A 32 19.38 -14.08 3.35
C TYR A 32 20.86 -13.71 3.46
N GLN A 33 21.77 -14.68 3.35
CA GLN A 33 23.22 -14.44 3.42
C GLN A 33 23.76 -13.58 2.26
N ALA A 34 23.11 -13.67 1.10
CA ALA A 34 23.41 -12.84 -0.07
C ALA A 34 22.85 -11.40 0.03
N GLY A 35 22.17 -11.06 1.13
CA GLY A 35 21.51 -9.77 1.30
C GLY A 35 20.19 -9.62 0.50
N GLN A 36 19.72 -10.70 -0.10
CA GLN A 36 18.45 -10.73 -0.87
C GLN A 36 17.27 -10.95 0.07
N TYR A 37 17.08 -10.00 1.00
CA TYR A 37 16.16 -10.15 2.13
C TYR A 37 14.70 -10.29 1.70
N THR A 38 14.24 -9.48 0.76
CA THR A 38 12.86 -9.52 0.23
C THR A 38 12.56 -10.87 -0.41
N GLN A 39 13.49 -11.37 -1.23
CA GLN A 39 13.35 -12.70 -1.83
C GLN A 39 13.40 -13.82 -0.79
N ALA A 40 14.24 -13.69 0.24
CA ALA A 40 14.29 -14.66 1.34
C ALA A 40 12.94 -14.75 2.08
N LEU A 41 12.26 -13.61 2.30
CA LEU A 41 10.95 -13.60 2.94
C LEU A 41 9.84 -14.13 2.03
N MET A 42 9.87 -13.85 0.74
CA MET A 42 8.93 -14.45 -0.22
C MET A 42 9.06 -15.98 -0.24
N TYR A 43 10.28 -16.51 -0.26
CA TYR A 43 10.50 -17.96 -0.14
C TYR A 43 10.06 -18.53 1.19
N LEU A 44 10.17 -17.76 2.27
CA LEU A 44 9.65 -18.15 3.57
C LEU A 44 8.12 -18.28 3.57
N ASP A 45 7.44 -17.38 2.86
CA ASP A 45 5.98 -17.45 2.69
C ASP A 45 5.58 -18.69 1.89
N ASP A 46 6.25 -18.96 0.78
CA ASP A 46 6.04 -20.19 -0.03
C ASP A 46 6.24 -21.45 0.81
N LEU A 47 7.24 -21.46 1.70
CA LEU A 47 7.47 -22.58 2.63
C LEU A 47 6.30 -22.76 3.61
N ARG A 48 5.79 -21.67 4.17
CA ARG A 48 4.65 -21.69 5.11
C ARG A 48 3.34 -22.08 4.43
N GLU A 49 3.18 -21.79 3.15
CA GLU A 49 2.03 -22.23 2.36
C GLU A 49 2.12 -23.71 1.96
N THR A 50 3.33 -24.17 1.65
CA THR A 50 3.55 -25.54 1.12
C THR A 50 3.61 -26.59 2.23
N TYR A 51 4.18 -26.26 3.37
CA TYR A 51 4.44 -27.19 4.47
C TYR A 51 3.62 -26.83 5.72
N THR A 52 3.16 -27.85 6.43
CA THR A 52 2.43 -27.65 7.69
C THR A 52 3.35 -27.14 8.80
N ASP A 53 2.78 -26.47 9.79
CA ASP A 53 3.52 -26.00 10.99
C ASP A 53 4.29 -27.13 11.67
N ALA A 54 3.74 -28.33 11.72
CA ALA A 54 4.41 -29.51 12.28
C ALA A 54 5.65 -29.90 11.46
N GLY A 55 5.59 -29.76 10.14
CA GLY A 55 6.75 -30.01 9.25
C GLY A 55 7.85 -28.96 9.41
N LEU A 56 7.48 -27.71 9.67
CA LEU A 56 8.41 -26.60 9.83
C LEU A 56 8.93 -26.45 11.27
N ALA A 57 8.34 -27.11 12.27
CA ALA A 57 8.64 -26.92 13.68
C ALA A 57 10.12 -27.09 14.04
N ALA A 58 10.80 -28.06 13.41
CA ALA A 58 12.24 -28.28 13.63
C ALA A 58 13.14 -27.12 13.12
N TYR A 59 12.60 -26.25 12.28
CA TYR A 59 13.34 -25.15 11.61
C TYR A 59 12.85 -23.77 12.03
N SER A 60 11.80 -23.69 12.87
CA SER A 60 11.15 -22.42 13.24
C SER A 60 12.14 -21.38 13.74
N GLY A 61 13.05 -21.73 14.63
CA GLY A 61 14.04 -20.79 15.17
C GLY A 61 14.98 -20.16 14.11
N VAL A 62 15.33 -20.90 13.06
CA VAL A 62 16.12 -20.37 11.94
C VAL A 62 15.26 -19.47 11.05
N LEU A 63 14.06 -19.92 10.72
CA LEU A 63 13.13 -19.16 9.87
C LEU A 63 12.69 -17.85 10.54
N ASP A 64 12.37 -17.89 11.83
CA ASP A 64 12.03 -16.69 12.62
C ASP A 64 13.22 -15.72 12.74
N THR A 65 14.43 -16.26 12.83
CA THR A 65 15.65 -15.43 12.83
C THR A 65 15.88 -14.74 11.49
N ILE A 66 15.69 -15.45 10.38
CA ILE A 66 15.78 -14.88 9.03
C ILE A 66 14.73 -13.76 8.89
N GLU A 67 13.49 -14.01 9.28
CA GLU A 67 12.42 -13.02 9.19
C GLU A 67 12.74 -11.79 10.04
N ALA A 68 13.00 -11.95 11.33
CA ALA A 68 13.22 -10.85 12.25
C ALA A 68 14.41 -9.95 11.86
N LYS A 69 15.47 -10.55 11.28
CA LYS A 69 16.65 -9.79 10.84
C LYS A 69 16.50 -9.18 9.45
N SER A 70 15.66 -9.74 8.59
CA SER A 70 15.41 -9.23 7.25
C SER A 70 14.52 -7.98 7.27
N LEU A 71 13.52 -7.92 8.13
CA LEU A 71 12.53 -6.83 8.16
C LEU A 71 13.15 -5.42 8.25
N PRO A 72 14.07 -5.12 9.20
CA PRO A 72 14.70 -3.80 9.26
C PRO A 72 15.56 -3.47 8.04
N GLN A 73 16.19 -4.48 7.41
CA GLN A 73 17.01 -4.29 6.22
C GLN A 73 16.15 -3.97 5.00
N ILE A 74 15.04 -4.69 4.82
CA ILE A 74 14.07 -4.42 3.75
C ILE A 74 13.46 -3.02 3.94
N TYR A 75 13.10 -2.65 5.18
CA TYR A 75 12.53 -1.34 5.44
C TYR A 75 13.50 -0.20 5.11
N ALA A 76 14.78 -0.35 5.45
CA ALA A 76 15.81 0.63 5.10
C ALA A 76 16.00 0.74 3.57
N ALA A 77 16.07 -0.41 2.88
CA ALA A 77 16.20 -0.46 1.41
C ALA A 77 14.96 0.15 0.72
N ALA A 78 13.76 -0.15 1.19
CA ALA A 78 12.52 0.43 0.69
C ALA A 78 12.48 1.95 0.84
N ALA A 79 12.91 2.48 1.98
CA ALA A 79 12.98 3.92 2.23
C ALA A 79 14.02 4.61 1.33
N GLU A 80 15.16 3.96 1.07
CA GLU A 80 16.17 4.46 0.13
C GLU A 80 15.63 4.47 -1.30
N ALA A 81 15.03 3.37 -1.77
CA ALA A 81 14.41 3.28 -3.09
C ALA A 81 13.31 4.32 -3.27
N TYR A 82 12.43 4.50 -2.27
CA TYR A 82 11.41 5.54 -2.29
C TYR A 82 11.99 6.95 -2.44
N SER A 83 13.05 7.25 -1.67
CA SER A 83 13.74 8.55 -1.73
C SER A 83 14.44 8.78 -3.07
N ALA A 84 14.90 7.71 -3.71
CA ALA A 84 15.48 7.72 -5.06
C ALA A 84 14.41 7.75 -6.18
N GLN A 85 13.11 7.77 -5.84
CA GLN A 85 11.98 7.69 -6.76
C GLN A 85 11.91 6.35 -7.54
N ASP A 86 12.60 5.33 -7.10
CA ASP A 86 12.43 3.96 -7.59
C ASP A 86 11.23 3.31 -6.88
N TYR A 87 10.04 3.76 -7.27
CA TYR A 87 8.79 3.34 -6.65
C TYR A 87 8.45 1.87 -6.93
N GLN A 88 8.98 1.27 -7.99
CA GLN A 88 8.76 -0.15 -8.26
C GLN A 88 9.48 -1.04 -7.24
N THR A 89 10.76 -0.75 -6.98
CA THR A 89 11.53 -1.46 -5.95
C THR A 89 10.95 -1.21 -4.56
N ALA A 90 10.64 0.05 -4.23
CA ALA A 90 10.03 0.41 -2.96
C ALA A 90 8.68 -0.29 -2.75
N LEU A 91 7.85 -0.42 -3.80
CA LEU A 91 6.56 -1.09 -3.75
C LEU A 91 6.71 -2.57 -3.40
N ALA A 92 7.63 -3.29 -4.05
CA ALA A 92 7.87 -4.70 -3.79
C ALA A 92 8.28 -4.94 -2.32
N ASP A 93 9.19 -4.12 -1.82
CA ASP A 93 9.68 -4.21 -0.46
C ASP A 93 8.60 -3.85 0.57
N TYR A 94 7.88 -2.75 0.38
CA TYR A 94 6.78 -2.38 1.30
C TYR A 94 5.62 -3.38 1.26
N THR A 95 5.37 -4.07 0.14
CA THR A 95 4.36 -5.15 0.07
C THR A 95 4.70 -6.29 1.03
N VAL A 96 5.95 -6.75 1.03
CA VAL A 96 6.42 -7.82 1.92
C VAL A 96 6.37 -7.40 3.39
N LEU A 97 6.68 -6.13 3.67
CA LEU A 97 6.64 -5.56 5.03
C LEU A 97 5.21 -5.36 5.54
N ALA A 98 4.31 -4.86 4.69
CA ALA A 98 2.92 -4.62 5.03
C ALA A 98 2.17 -5.92 5.34
N ALA A 99 2.45 -7.00 4.61
CA ALA A 99 1.92 -8.34 4.90
C ALA A 99 2.27 -8.84 6.32
N ARG A 100 3.31 -8.25 6.94
CA ARG A 100 3.79 -8.55 8.29
C ARG A 100 3.47 -7.47 9.32
N ASN A 101 2.72 -6.46 8.93
CA ASN A 101 2.40 -5.29 9.77
C ASN A 101 3.67 -4.65 10.38
N TYR A 102 4.77 -4.60 9.61
CA TYR A 102 6.04 -4.09 10.11
C TYR A 102 6.07 -2.56 10.06
N SER A 103 6.18 -1.91 11.23
CA SER A 103 6.25 -0.45 11.36
C SER A 103 5.05 0.26 10.70
N ASP A 104 5.28 1.28 9.87
CA ASP A 104 4.29 2.03 9.10
C ASP A 104 4.26 1.59 7.61
N SER A 105 4.66 0.35 7.34
CA SER A 105 4.83 -0.15 5.97
C SER A 105 3.53 -0.17 5.14
N ASP A 106 2.38 -0.34 5.76
CA ASP A 106 1.07 -0.24 5.11
C ASP A 106 0.81 1.18 4.57
N LYS A 107 1.11 2.22 5.35
CA LYS A 107 1.03 3.62 4.91
C LYS A 107 2.07 3.91 3.83
N ARG A 108 3.28 3.40 3.98
CA ARG A 108 4.36 3.55 2.99
C ARG A 108 4.02 2.86 1.68
N LEU A 109 3.46 1.67 1.74
CA LEU A 109 2.98 0.93 0.57
C LEU A 109 1.94 1.76 -0.19
N PHE A 110 0.97 2.34 0.51
CA PHE A 110 -0.04 3.18 -0.10
C PHE A 110 0.56 4.42 -0.77
N LEU A 111 1.46 5.15 -0.10
CA LEU A 111 2.12 6.33 -0.67
C LEU A 111 2.96 5.97 -1.90
N THR A 112 3.66 4.85 -1.85
CA THR A 112 4.47 4.35 -2.97
C THR A 112 3.59 4.03 -4.18
N ASN A 113 2.45 3.36 -3.95
CA ASN A 113 1.45 3.12 -4.99
C ASN A 113 0.91 4.42 -5.57
N ALA A 114 0.60 5.40 -4.73
CA ALA A 114 0.09 6.69 -5.18
C ALA A 114 1.08 7.40 -6.13
N HIS A 115 2.36 7.43 -5.77
CA HIS A 115 3.40 8.01 -6.64
C HIS A 115 3.60 7.24 -7.95
N LEU A 116 3.54 5.91 -7.90
CA LEU A 116 3.60 5.09 -9.11
C LEU A 116 2.39 5.35 -10.02
N CYS A 117 1.20 5.48 -9.45
CA CYS A 117 -0.03 5.84 -10.15
C CYS A 117 0.07 7.22 -10.80
N ASP A 118 0.61 8.23 -10.10
CA ASP A 118 0.81 9.57 -10.66
C ASP A 118 1.72 9.52 -11.89
N SER A 119 2.84 8.83 -11.80
CA SER A 119 3.79 8.68 -12.92
C SER A 119 3.12 8.04 -14.14
N LEU A 120 2.35 6.98 -13.95
CA LEU A 120 1.63 6.30 -15.03
C LEU A 120 0.45 7.14 -15.54
N GLY A 121 -0.24 7.88 -14.65
CA GLY A 121 -1.33 8.78 -14.97
C GLY A 121 -0.87 9.92 -15.88
N GLN A 122 0.28 10.53 -15.59
CA GLN A 122 0.88 11.56 -16.44
C GLN A 122 1.15 11.04 -17.86
N LEU A 123 1.66 9.81 -17.98
CA LEU A 123 1.88 9.16 -19.28
C LEU A 123 0.57 8.92 -20.03
N ALA A 124 -0.49 8.49 -19.33
CA ALA A 124 -1.80 8.25 -19.95
C ALA A 124 -2.46 9.54 -20.43
N LEU A 125 -2.39 10.63 -19.65
CA LEU A 125 -2.87 11.95 -20.05
C LEU A 125 -2.09 12.51 -21.24
N ALA A 126 -0.76 12.35 -21.26
CA ALA A 126 0.08 12.72 -22.40
C ALA A 126 -0.27 11.94 -23.69
N ALA A 127 -0.82 10.73 -23.56
CA ALA A 127 -1.33 9.95 -24.68
C ALA A 127 -2.75 10.37 -25.14
N GLY A 128 -3.32 11.45 -24.58
CA GLY A 128 -4.62 12.01 -24.98
C GLY A 128 -5.83 11.26 -24.40
N MET A 129 -5.64 10.48 -23.33
CA MET A 129 -6.76 9.85 -22.62
C MET A 129 -7.52 10.90 -21.81
N THR A 130 -8.84 10.70 -21.67
CA THR A 130 -9.62 11.48 -20.70
C THR A 130 -9.23 11.06 -19.29
N ASN A 131 -9.47 11.93 -18.31
CA ASN A 131 -9.19 11.67 -16.90
C ASN A 131 -9.85 10.36 -16.40
N ALA A 132 -11.10 10.11 -16.80
CA ALA A 132 -11.81 8.89 -16.46
C ALA A 132 -11.15 7.63 -17.08
N GLN A 133 -10.73 7.71 -18.35
CA GLN A 133 -10.05 6.61 -19.03
C GLN A 133 -8.65 6.34 -18.41
N ALA A 134 -7.92 7.39 -18.05
CA ALA A 134 -6.64 7.26 -17.38
C ALA A 134 -6.78 6.59 -16.01
N ALA A 135 -7.74 7.02 -15.19
CA ALA A 135 -8.01 6.44 -13.89
C ALA A 135 -8.43 4.97 -13.99
N GLN A 136 -9.37 4.64 -14.89
CA GLN A 136 -9.79 3.26 -15.11
C GLN A 136 -8.61 2.36 -15.54
N LYS A 137 -7.78 2.87 -16.45
CA LYS A 137 -6.61 2.12 -16.93
C LYS A 137 -5.55 1.92 -15.85
N LEU A 138 -5.37 2.90 -14.97
CA LEU A 138 -4.48 2.78 -13.81
C LEU A 138 -4.98 1.74 -12.82
N MET A 139 -6.26 1.72 -12.52
CA MET A 139 -6.87 0.70 -11.65
C MET A 139 -6.69 -0.70 -12.24
N GLU A 140 -6.88 -0.86 -13.57
CA GLU A 140 -6.66 -2.13 -14.26
C GLU A 140 -5.20 -2.59 -14.25
N LEU A 141 -4.24 -1.66 -14.48
CA LEU A 141 -2.82 -1.98 -14.60
C LEU A 141 -2.14 -2.29 -13.27
N ILE A 142 -2.57 -1.66 -12.20
CA ILE A 142 -1.87 -1.71 -10.90
C ILE A 142 -2.64 -2.58 -9.91
N GLY A 143 -3.89 -2.96 -10.23
CA GLY A 143 -4.77 -3.68 -9.29
C GLY A 143 -5.02 -2.88 -8.00
N PHE A 144 -4.78 -1.57 -8.07
CA PHE A 144 -4.86 -0.69 -6.91
C PHE A 144 -6.31 -0.39 -6.60
N SER A 145 -6.79 -0.94 -5.51
CA SER A 145 -7.97 -0.41 -4.85
C SER A 145 -7.56 0.01 -3.45
N ASP A 146 -7.77 1.28 -3.12
CA ASP A 146 -7.67 1.76 -1.74
C ASP A 146 -8.85 1.19 -0.90
N THR A 147 -9.06 -0.12 -0.99
CA THR A 147 -10.11 -0.83 -0.23
C THR A 147 -9.89 -0.68 1.26
N ASN A 148 -8.68 -0.37 1.70
CA ASN A 148 -8.34 -0.24 3.10
C ASN A 148 -8.38 1.21 3.61
N GLN A 149 -8.41 2.22 2.73
CA GLN A 149 -8.48 3.65 3.07
C GLN A 149 -7.59 4.04 4.28
N VAL A 150 -6.39 3.47 4.37
CA VAL A 150 -5.52 3.57 5.56
C VAL A 150 -5.16 5.02 5.88
N ILE A 151 -4.91 5.82 4.83
CA ILE A 151 -4.58 7.23 4.96
C ILE A 151 -5.82 8.06 5.26
N MET A 152 -6.93 7.75 4.58
CA MET A 152 -8.16 8.54 4.67
C MET A 152 -8.94 8.30 5.97
N ARG A 153 -8.60 7.27 6.76
CA ARG A 153 -9.19 7.03 8.09
C ARG A 153 -8.59 7.90 9.20
N ASP A 154 -7.42 8.46 8.98
CA ASP A 154 -6.79 9.40 9.90
C ASP A 154 -7.17 10.81 9.45
N ASP A 155 -8.07 11.47 10.18
CA ASP A 155 -8.63 12.78 9.80
C ASP A 155 -7.56 13.86 9.62
N SER A 156 -6.51 13.86 10.43
CA SER A 156 -5.42 14.83 10.31
C SER A 156 -4.62 14.61 9.02
N TYR A 157 -4.42 13.35 8.65
CA TYR A 157 -3.72 12.99 7.42
C TYR A 157 -4.59 13.23 6.20
N ALA A 158 -5.89 12.89 6.27
CA ALA A 158 -6.87 13.13 5.21
C ALA A 158 -7.01 14.64 4.94
N GLN A 159 -7.11 15.47 5.98
CA GLN A 159 -7.16 16.91 5.84
C GLN A 159 -5.89 17.45 5.20
N ALA A 160 -4.72 17.10 5.70
CA ALA A 160 -3.43 17.56 5.13
C ALA A 160 -3.27 17.15 3.68
N PHE A 161 -3.73 15.94 3.31
CA PHE A 161 -3.66 15.43 1.95
C PHE A 161 -4.65 16.11 1.02
N LEU A 162 -5.89 16.34 1.47
CA LEU A 162 -6.95 16.93 0.66
C LEU A 162 -6.88 18.46 0.59
N THR A 163 -6.11 19.12 1.45
CA THR A 163 -5.94 20.58 1.40
C THR A 163 -5.57 21.07 0.01
N GLY A 164 -6.29 22.07 -0.48
CA GLY A 164 -6.20 22.62 -1.83
C GLY A 164 -7.48 22.46 -2.63
N SER A 165 -7.38 22.68 -3.93
CA SER A 165 -8.52 22.61 -4.85
C SER A 165 -8.41 21.39 -5.76
N TRP A 166 -9.54 20.72 -5.96
CA TRP A 166 -9.70 19.53 -6.78
C TRP A 166 -10.86 19.74 -7.74
N SER A 167 -10.71 19.28 -8.97
CA SER A 167 -11.77 19.40 -9.97
C SER A 167 -12.02 18.09 -10.71
N SER A 168 -13.25 17.94 -11.18
CA SER A 168 -13.70 16.88 -12.08
C SER A 168 -14.69 17.46 -13.09
N ASP A 169 -15.13 16.64 -14.04
CA ASP A 169 -16.17 17.02 -14.99
C ASP A 169 -17.54 17.28 -14.29
N ALA A 170 -17.71 16.76 -13.06
CA ALA A 170 -18.97 16.85 -12.31
C ALA A 170 -18.99 18.00 -11.28
N GLY A 171 -17.85 18.58 -10.95
CA GLY A 171 -17.76 19.65 -9.96
C GLY A 171 -16.39 19.77 -9.30
N GLU A 172 -16.33 20.62 -8.31
CA GLU A 172 -15.10 20.99 -7.61
C GLU A 172 -15.21 20.67 -6.11
N LEU A 173 -14.06 20.43 -5.50
CA LEU A 173 -13.87 20.31 -4.06
C LEU A 173 -12.71 21.22 -3.65
N THR A 174 -12.91 22.02 -2.63
CA THR A 174 -11.83 22.79 -1.99
C THR A 174 -11.83 22.48 -0.50
N VAL A 175 -10.67 22.13 0.01
CA VAL A 175 -10.38 21.95 1.44
C VAL A 175 -9.38 23.03 1.83
N ALA A 176 -9.78 23.95 2.71
CA ALA A 176 -8.92 25.01 3.21
C ALA A 176 -8.03 24.52 4.36
N ASP A 177 -6.95 25.26 4.65
CA ASP A 177 -6.02 24.95 5.74
C ASP A 177 -6.69 24.89 7.12
N ASP A 178 -7.77 25.65 7.31
CA ASP A 178 -8.57 25.65 8.55
C ASP A 178 -9.57 24.49 8.64
N GLY A 179 -9.60 23.60 7.65
CA GLY A 179 -10.53 22.48 7.56
C GLY A 179 -11.90 22.81 6.94
N THR A 180 -12.11 24.06 6.51
CA THR A 180 -13.34 24.42 5.79
C THR A 180 -13.43 23.69 4.45
N VAL A 181 -14.58 23.08 4.17
CA VAL A 181 -14.83 22.30 2.96
C VAL A 181 -15.90 22.96 2.11
N THR A 182 -15.58 23.22 0.86
CA THR A 182 -16.56 23.61 -0.19
C THR A 182 -16.61 22.55 -1.27
N CYS A 183 -17.82 22.13 -1.65
CA CYS A 183 -17.98 21.07 -2.64
C CYS A 183 -19.17 21.37 -3.55
N SER A 184 -18.96 21.29 -4.86
CA SER A 184 -20.01 21.45 -5.88
C SER A 184 -20.35 20.15 -6.61
N LEU A 185 -19.80 19.02 -6.14
CA LEU A 185 -20.18 17.70 -6.67
C LEU A 185 -21.71 17.46 -6.56
N PRO A 186 -22.30 16.62 -7.42
CA PRO A 186 -23.72 16.36 -7.43
C PRO A 186 -24.29 16.04 -6.04
N GLY A 187 -25.33 16.76 -5.65
CA GLY A 187 -25.98 16.63 -4.35
C GLY A 187 -25.36 17.46 -3.20
N LEU A 188 -24.19 18.07 -3.39
CA LEU A 188 -23.51 18.90 -2.38
C LEU A 188 -23.50 20.40 -2.71
N SER A 189 -23.82 20.78 -3.94
CA SER A 189 -23.82 22.19 -4.34
C SER A 189 -24.67 23.08 -3.42
N GLY A 190 -24.02 24.09 -2.84
CA GLY A 190 -24.69 25.03 -1.92
C GLY A 190 -24.97 24.49 -0.51
N LYS A 191 -24.47 23.30 -0.17
CA LYS A 191 -24.58 22.74 1.18
C LYS A 191 -23.31 23.03 1.97
N GLU A 192 -23.47 23.18 3.26
CA GLU A 192 -22.36 23.15 4.20
C GLU A 192 -21.79 21.71 4.21
N CYS A 193 -20.47 21.59 4.11
CA CYS A 193 -19.78 20.31 4.03
C CYS A 193 -18.77 20.16 5.15
N SER A 194 -18.57 18.94 5.60
CA SER A 194 -17.49 18.57 6.53
C SER A 194 -16.76 17.33 6.04
N LEU A 195 -15.48 17.24 6.39
CA LEU A 195 -14.62 16.10 6.09
C LEU A 195 -14.34 15.33 7.38
N ARG A 196 -14.65 14.04 7.40
CA ARG A 196 -14.26 13.14 8.49
C ARG A 196 -14.27 11.69 7.99
N ASP A 197 -13.46 10.83 8.60
CA ASP A 197 -13.34 9.42 8.26
C ASP A 197 -13.12 9.16 6.75
N GLY A 198 -12.39 10.05 6.07
CA GLY A 198 -12.13 9.96 4.63
C GLY A 198 -13.34 10.16 3.74
N ALA A 199 -14.39 10.81 4.25
CA ALA A 199 -15.62 11.10 3.51
C ALA A 199 -16.05 12.55 3.67
N ILE A 200 -16.73 13.07 2.64
CA ILE A 200 -17.46 14.35 2.73
C ILE A 200 -18.89 14.08 3.16
N TYR A 201 -19.29 14.83 4.15
CA TYR A 201 -20.64 14.87 4.69
C TYR A 201 -21.33 16.17 4.31
N ALA A 202 -22.64 16.09 4.01
CA ALA A 202 -23.49 17.26 3.97
C ALA A 202 -23.95 17.57 5.39
N GLY A 203 -23.67 18.79 5.84
CA GLY A 203 -23.92 19.26 7.20
C GLY A 203 -22.71 19.04 8.12
N THR A 204 -22.86 19.59 9.32
CA THR A 204 -21.91 19.49 10.42
C THR A 204 -22.58 18.83 11.61
N GLY A 205 -21.87 18.06 12.42
CA GLY A 205 -22.41 17.39 13.60
C GLY A 205 -22.80 15.93 13.37
N GLU A 206 -23.54 15.37 14.33
CA GLU A 206 -23.86 13.93 14.39
C GLU A 206 -24.89 13.50 13.32
N ASP A 207 -25.75 14.40 12.88
CA ASP A 207 -26.80 14.13 11.87
C ASP A 207 -26.31 14.31 10.42
N ALA A 208 -25.01 14.64 10.21
CA ALA A 208 -24.45 14.83 8.88
C ALA A 208 -24.45 13.51 8.10
N VAL A 209 -24.82 13.59 6.81
CA VAL A 209 -24.95 12.43 5.93
C VAL A 209 -23.75 12.35 5.01
N ALA A 210 -23.10 11.16 4.95
CA ALA A 210 -21.99 10.91 4.04
C ALA A 210 -22.48 10.92 2.58
N PHE A 211 -21.82 11.70 1.72
CA PHE A 211 -22.12 11.81 0.29
C PHE A 211 -21.04 11.19 -0.59
N TYR A 212 -19.77 11.41 -0.29
CA TYR A 212 -18.66 10.89 -1.06
C TYR A 212 -17.59 10.34 -0.14
N ARG A 213 -17.01 9.21 -0.54
CA ARG A 213 -15.77 8.68 0.03
C ARG A 213 -14.64 8.88 -0.94
N PHE A 214 -13.45 9.17 -0.45
CA PHE A 214 -12.29 9.39 -1.29
C PHE A 214 -11.33 8.22 -1.25
N SER A 215 -10.91 7.82 -2.44
CA SER A 215 -9.80 6.91 -2.66
C SER A 215 -8.70 7.70 -3.36
N VAL A 216 -7.59 7.91 -2.66
CA VAL A 216 -6.45 8.66 -3.19
C VAL A 216 -5.65 7.74 -4.10
N LEU A 217 -5.39 8.17 -5.32
CA LEU A 217 -4.58 7.45 -6.30
C LEU A 217 -3.16 8.02 -6.39
N SER A 218 -3.01 9.33 -6.18
CA SER A 218 -1.72 10.03 -6.13
C SER A 218 -1.88 11.36 -5.38
N ASP A 219 -0.80 12.11 -5.23
CA ASP A 219 -0.84 13.48 -4.70
C ASP A 219 -1.66 14.45 -5.57
N ARG A 220 -1.99 14.07 -6.79
CA ARG A 220 -2.74 14.87 -7.77
C ARG A 220 -4.05 14.27 -8.24
N MET A 221 -4.36 13.03 -7.88
CA MET A 221 -5.52 12.32 -8.39
C MET A 221 -6.21 11.51 -7.30
N MET A 222 -7.51 11.61 -7.23
CA MET A 222 -8.35 10.81 -6.34
C MET A 222 -9.67 10.43 -7.01
N ILE A 223 -10.33 9.41 -6.47
CA ILE A 223 -11.70 9.04 -6.82
C ILE A 223 -12.63 9.48 -5.69
N ALA A 224 -13.71 10.15 -6.05
CA ALA A 224 -14.81 10.46 -5.17
C ALA A 224 -15.96 9.49 -5.48
N ASP A 225 -16.14 8.48 -4.62
CA ASP A 225 -17.19 7.48 -4.72
C ASP A 225 -18.45 7.96 -4.03
N ALA A 226 -19.56 8.09 -4.76
CA ALA A 226 -20.84 8.47 -4.20
C ALA A 226 -21.42 7.36 -3.33
N VAL A 227 -21.74 7.69 -2.09
CA VAL A 227 -22.29 6.73 -1.13
C VAL A 227 -23.71 6.34 -1.55
N GLY A 228 -23.90 5.07 -1.88
CA GLY A 228 -25.21 4.46 -2.11
C GLY A 228 -25.76 4.53 -3.55
N ASP A 229 -25.09 5.19 -4.50
CA ASP A 229 -25.58 5.27 -5.88
C ASP A 229 -24.62 4.69 -6.94
N GLY A 230 -23.43 4.24 -6.53
CA GLY A 230 -22.45 3.58 -7.39
C GLY A 230 -21.77 4.48 -8.43
N ARG A 231 -21.94 5.81 -8.34
CA ARG A 231 -21.24 6.76 -9.20
C ARG A 231 -19.89 7.11 -8.61
N ALA A 232 -18.89 7.22 -9.46
CA ALA A 232 -17.54 7.63 -9.09
C ALA A 232 -17.07 8.77 -9.99
N TYR A 233 -16.38 9.73 -9.40
CA TYR A 233 -15.82 10.88 -10.10
C TYR A 233 -14.31 10.93 -9.88
N THR A 234 -13.55 10.98 -10.97
CA THR A 234 -12.11 11.19 -10.87
C THR A 234 -11.85 12.68 -10.69
N MET A 235 -11.14 13.03 -9.63
CA MET A 235 -10.81 14.40 -9.28
C MET A 235 -9.30 14.62 -9.41
N PHE A 236 -8.92 15.79 -9.91
CA PHE A 236 -7.53 16.20 -10.11
C PHE A 236 -7.25 17.46 -9.30
N ARG A 237 -6.09 17.46 -8.66
CA ARG A 237 -5.57 18.63 -7.94
C ARG A 237 -5.24 19.74 -8.95
N GLN A 238 -5.67 20.95 -8.65
CA GLN A 238 -5.44 22.15 -9.45
C GLN A 238 -4.11 22.81 -9.11
#